data_79a55f74c9bedd93fc92a9783d868999
#
_entry.id   79a55f74c9bedd93fc92a9783d868999
#
_cell.length_a   1.000
_cell.length_b   1.000
_cell.length_c   1.000
_cell.angle_alpha   90.00
_cell.angle_beta   90.00
_cell.angle_gamma   90.00
#
_symmetry.space_group_name_H-M   'P 1'
#
loop_
_entity.id
_entity.type
_entity.pdbx_description
1 polymer ?
#
loop_
_entity_poly.entity_id
_entity_poly.type
_entity_poly.pdbx_seq_one_letter_code
_entity_poly.pdbx_strand_id
1 'polypeptide(L)'
;ELTAAQRYAVHRYTFEKGAEQSVILNLGFAINWDSPTVTYIQQEAEDLITGYRYSEGWAPNQKVYFAIQFSKPIKKANLNKVITTKDPKKLKKVDRVKEFEDELEKELQENEKYRPVRLEINPHLLDEMRQIPSGQFFFNNNNETLEVKVALSSVSEDNALENLGFEKMVDTDDPKTRQFADFADKAIGSFKYEGVELFRTRIEMTSESRHFQQIADESHPLNFNKVKEEAQRQWEKTLSSIVVETPVDSLKTIFYTALYHAQVAPVTFSDKNGQFRLQNDEIAQAEGTAYSTLSLWDTFRAEHPLLTLLQPKVTADIINSMLAYYQVHKVLPVWTLYGNETNTMTG
;
A
#
# COMPACT_ATOMS: atom_id res chain seq x y z
N GLU A 1 -18.27 -8.38 -2.58
CA GLU A 1 -18.31 -8.18 -1.13
C GLU A 1 -16.94 -7.71 -0.65
N LEU A 2 -16.92 -6.87 0.40
CA LEU A 2 -15.69 -6.34 0.98
C LEU A 2 -15.73 -6.54 2.50
N THR A 3 -14.59 -6.89 3.08
CA THR A 3 -14.36 -6.91 4.53
C THR A 3 -12.93 -6.53 4.83
N ALA A 4 -12.62 -6.17 6.07
CA ALA A 4 -11.27 -5.78 6.45
C ALA A 4 -10.91 -6.26 7.85
N ALA A 5 -9.64 -6.57 8.03
CA ALA A 5 -8.95 -6.68 9.31
C ALA A 5 -8.15 -5.39 9.57
N GLN A 6 -7.37 -5.37 10.64
CA GLN A 6 -6.63 -4.17 11.04
C GLN A 6 -5.56 -3.73 10.02
N ARG A 7 -4.96 -4.65 9.28
CA ARG A 7 -3.83 -4.38 8.36
C ARG A 7 -4.05 -4.84 6.94
N TYR A 8 -5.14 -5.54 6.65
CA TYR A 8 -5.48 -6.01 5.32
C TYR A 8 -6.99 -6.01 5.09
N ALA A 9 -7.38 -6.00 3.82
CA ALA A 9 -8.75 -6.17 3.39
C ALA A 9 -8.90 -7.45 2.57
N VAL A 10 -10.09 -8.02 2.54
CA VAL A 10 -10.43 -9.13 1.66
C VAL A 10 -11.65 -8.75 0.82
N HIS A 11 -11.47 -8.87 -0.48
CA HIS A 11 -12.52 -8.69 -1.46
C HIS A 11 -12.99 -10.07 -1.93
N ARG A 12 -14.30 -10.27 -2.09
CA ARG A 12 -14.87 -11.43 -2.77
C ARG A 12 -15.61 -10.97 -4.01
N TYR A 13 -15.13 -11.40 -5.17
CA TYR A 13 -15.74 -11.16 -6.45
C TYR A 13 -16.48 -12.40 -6.91
N THR A 14 -17.72 -12.24 -7.35
CA THR A 14 -18.53 -13.32 -7.95
C THR A 14 -18.73 -12.98 -9.42
N PHE A 15 -18.36 -13.90 -10.29
CA PHE A 15 -18.47 -13.77 -11.72
C PHE A 15 -19.62 -14.61 -12.25
N GLU A 16 -20.21 -14.18 -13.37
CA GLU A 16 -21.20 -14.97 -14.08
C GLU A 16 -20.56 -16.26 -14.62
N LYS A 17 -21.36 -17.31 -14.68
CA LYS A 17 -20.89 -18.61 -15.18
C LYS A 17 -20.40 -18.48 -16.64
N GLY A 18 -19.16 -18.88 -16.86
CA GLY A 18 -18.52 -18.80 -18.18
C GLY A 18 -17.90 -17.43 -18.53
N ALA A 19 -18.08 -16.41 -17.69
CA ALA A 19 -17.43 -15.12 -17.90
C ALA A 19 -15.91 -15.21 -17.68
N GLU A 20 -15.15 -14.37 -18.36
CA GLU A 20 -13.73 -14.21 -18.12
C GLU A 20 -13.51 -13.57 -16.74
N GLN A 21 -12.69 -14.21 -15.92
CA GLN A 21 -12.36 -13.69 -14.59
C GLN A 21 -11.11 -12.85 -14.68
N SER A 22 -11.24 -11.56 -14.43
CA SER A 22 -10.09 -10.66 -14.35
C SER A 22 -10.25 -9.60 -13.27
N VAL A 23 -9.11 -9.13 -12.75
CA VAL A 23 -9.01 -8.02 -11.80
C VAL A 23 -8.10 -6.96 -12.41
N ILE A 24 -8.51 -5.71 -12.34
CA ILE A 24 -7.71 -4.57 -12.76
C ILE A 24 -7.21 -3.83 -11.52
N LEU A 25 -5.89 -3.69 -11.41
CA LEU A 25 -5.23 -2.82 -10.44
C LEU A 25 -4.88 -1.51 -11.15
N ASN A 26 -5.60 -0.45 -10.82
CA ASN A 26 -5.41 0.87 -11.40
C ASN A 26 -4.57 1.76 -10.46
N LEU A 27 -3.29 1.96 -10.78
CA LEU A 27 -2.38 2.81 -10.00
C LEU A 27 -2.39 4.27 -10.46
N GLY A 28 -3.03 4.56 -11.60
CA GLY A 28 -3.15 5.92 -12.12
C GLY A 28 -4.40 6.65 -11.68
N PHE A 29 -5.31 5.98 -10.95
CA PHE A 29 -6.51 6.65 -10.45
C PHE A 29 -6.13 7.74 -9.46
N ALA A 30 -6.72 8.92 -9.66
CA ALA A 30 -6.48 10.09 -8.84
C ALA A 30 -7.79 10.68 -8.33
N ILE A 31 -7.78 11.20 -7.10
CA ILE A 31 -8.87 11.97 -6.53
C ILE A 31 -8.39 13.41 -6.41
N ASN A 32 -9.19 14.35 -6.92
CA ASN A 32 -8.84 15.76 -7.02
C ASN A 32 -7.55 15.95 -7.84
N TRP A 33 -6.53 16.60 -7.27
CA TRP A 33 -5.23 16.84 -7.90
C TRP A 33 -4.13 15.87 -7.42
N ASP A 34 -4.47 14.82 -6.68
CA ASP A 34 -3.50 13.76 -6.38
C ASP A 34 -3.07 13.09 -7.68
N SER A 35 -1.78 13.08 -7.95
CA SER A 35 -1.21 12.50 -9.17
C SER A 35 -0.12 11.50 -8.84
N PRO A 36 -0.14 10.31 -9.46
CA PRO A 36 0.94 9.35 -9.29
C PRO A 36 2.25 9.90 -9.84
N THR A 37 3.32 9.78 -9.08
CA THR A 37 4.68 10.19 -9.48
C THR A 37 5.55 8.99 -9.86
N VAL A 38 5.38 7.86 -9.18
CA VAL A 38 6.04 6.60 -9.51
C VAL A 38 5.08 5.45 -9.23
N THR A 39 5.04 4.48 -10.11
CA THR A 39 4.21 3.27 -9.92
C THR A 39 4.99 2.01 -10.28
N TYR A 40 4.68 0.92 -9.60
CA TYR A 40 5.37 -0.33 -9.74
C TYR A 40 4.46 -1.52 -9.42
N ILE A 41 4.55 -2.60 -10.22
CA ILE A 41 3.85 -3.87 -10.01
C ILE A 41 4.83 -5.00 -10.32
N GLN A 42 4.91 -5.98 -9.42
CA GLN A 42 5.67 -7.21 -9.58
C GLN A 42 4.82 -8.42 -9.23
N GLN A 43 5.00 -9.50 -9.98
CA GLN A 43 4.48 -10.80 -9.61
C GLN A 43 5.57 -11.56 -8.83
N GLU A 44 5.29 -11.82 -7.54
CA GLU A 44 6.21 -12.52 -6.63
C GLU A 44 6.03 -14.04 -6.70
N ALA A 45 4.77 -14.49 -6.85
CA ALA A 45 4.41 -15.89 -6.97
C ALA A 45 3.23 -16.05 -7.95
N GLU A 46 2.79 -17.28 -8.17
CA GLU A 46 1.68 -17.56 -9.08
C GLU A 46 0.36 -16.90 -8.65
N ASP A 47 0.19 -16.58 -7.36
CA ASP A 47 -1.00 -15.98 -6.76
C ASP A 47 -0.71 -14.68 -6.00
N LEU A 48 0.52 -14.13 -6.09
CA LEU A 48 0.97 -13.01 -5.28
C LEU A 48 1.61 -11.92 -6.14
N ILE A 49 1.20 -10.69 -5.92
CA ILE A 49 1.80 -9.50 -6.50
C ILE A 49 2.16 -8.49 -5.41
N THR A 50 3.23 -7.75 -5.63
CA THR A 50 3.63 -6.58 -4.83
C THR A 50 3.80 -5.37 -5.72
N GLY A 51 4.01 -4.23 -5.10
CA GLY A 51 4.33 -3.01 -5.80
C GLY A 51 4.11 -1.77 -4.95
N TYR A 52 4.19 -0.62 -5.60
CA TYR A 52 3.97 0.65 -4.94
C TYR A 52 3.41 1.71 -5.87
N ARG A 53 2.83 2.73 -5.25
CA ARG A 53 2.38 3.97 -5.86
C ARG A 53 2.87 5.13 -5.01
N TYR A 54 3.71 5.97 -5.58
CA TYR A 54 4.04 7.27 -5.03
C TYR A 54 3.17 8.32 -5.70
N SER A 55 2.79 9.33 -4.97
CA SER A 55 1.95 10.41 -5.50
C SER A 55 2.19 11.73 -4.80
N GLU A 56 1.79 12.80 -5.47
CA GLU A 56 1.76 14.16 -4.99
C GLU A 56 0.35 14.71 -5.12
N GLY A 57 -0.07 15.46 -4.12
CA GLY A 57 -1.38 16.07 -4.03
C GLY A 57 -1.49 16.88 -2.75
N TRP A 58 -2.55 16.69 -1.98
CA TRP A 58 -2.61 17.23 -0.62
C TRP A 58 -1.49 16.71 0.26
N ALA A 59 -1.19 15.42 0.17
CA ALA A 59 0.04 14.87 0.73
C ALA A 59 1.17 15.10 -0.28
N PRO A 60 2.19 15.92 0.04
CA PRO A 60 3.24 16.27 -0.93
C PRO A 60 4.21 15.12 -1.23
N ASN A 61 4.26 14.10 -0.41
CA ASN A 61 5.15 12.95 -0.56
C ASN A 61 4.45 11.67 -0.07
N GLN A 62 3.42 11.26 -0.79
CA GLN A 62 2.67 10.05 -0.42
C GLN A 62 3.31 8.81 -1.05
N LYS A 63 3.65 7.82 -0.20
CA LYS A 63 4.21 6.54 -0.63
C LYS A 63 3.35 5.40 -0.09
N VAL A 64 2.75 4.65 -1.00
CA VAL A 64 1.91 3.48 -0.68
C VAL A 64 2.53 2.27 -1.33
N TYR A 65 2.97 1.33 -0.52
CA TYR A 65 3.38 -0.01 -0.92
C TYR A 65 2.21 -0.96 -0.74
N PHE A 66 2.12 -1.98 -1.56
CA PHE A 66 1.04 -2.97 -1.47
C PHE A 66 1.54 -4.39 -1.68
N ALA A 67 0.85 -5.33 -1.08
CA ALA A 67 0.91 -6.75 -1.38
C ALA A 67 -0.51 -7.27 -1.60
N ILE A 68 -0.71 -8.05 -2.66
CA ILE A 68 -2.03 -8.57 -3.05
C ILE A 68 -1.92 -10.07 -3.33
N GLN A 69 -2.67 -10.86 -2.58
CA GLN A 69 -2.79 -12.30 -2.78
C GLN A 69 -4.16 -12.66 -3.36
N PHE A 70 -4.15 -13.54 -4.35
CA PHE A 70 -5.35 -14.07 -4.99
C PHE A 70 -5.62 -15.50 -4.52
N SER A 71 -6.87 -15.89 -4.44
CA SER A 71 -7.25 -17.28 -4.09
C SER A 71 -7.04 -18.26 -5.23
N LYS A 72 -6.55 -17.81 -6.38
CA LYS A 72 -6.29 -18.61 -7.59
C LYS A 72 -4.97 -18.15 -8.23
N PRO A 73 -4.24 -19.07 -8.89
CA PRO A 73 -3.07 -18.71 -9.68
C PRO A 73 -3.44 -17.73 -10.82
N ILE A 74 -2.56 -16.78 -11.05
CA ILE A 74 -2.64 -15.84 -12.16
C ILE A 74 -2.30 -16.59 -13.45
N LYS A 75 -3.28 -16.74 -14.33
CA LYS A 75 -3.10 -17.39 -15.63
C LYS A 75 -2.32 -16.52 -16.62
N LYS A 76 -2.59 -15.22 -16.57
CA LYS A 76 -1.99 -14.21 -17.46
C LYS A 76 -2.03 -12.85 -16.78
N ALA A 77 -0.97 -12.10 -16.91
CA ALA A 77 -0.90 -10.70 -16.48
C ALA A 77 -0.61 -9.81 -17.71
N ASN A 78 -1.39 -8.74 -17.83
CA ASN A 78 -1.12 -7.65 -18.76
C ASN A 78 -0.71 -6.44 -17.93
N LEU A 79 0.54 -6.05 -18.01
CA LEU A 79 1.04 -4.82 -17.41
C LEU A 79 1.17 -3.78 -18.52
N ASN A 80 0.49 -2.65 -18.38
CA ASN A 80 0.57 -1.58 -19.37
C ASN A 80 1.95 -0.90 -19.30
N LYS A 81 2.75 -1.12 -20.34
CA LYS A 81 4.11 -0.58 -20.48
C LYS A 81 4.25 0.40 -21.65
N VAL A 82 3.16 0.83 -22.30
CA VAL A 82 3.30 1.59 -23.55
C VAL A 82 3.51 3.07 -23.26
N ILE A 83 4.63 3.58 -23.71
CA ILE A 83 4.98 4.99 -23.73
C ILE A 83 4.70 5.54 -25.14
N THR A 84 3.71 6.40 -25.28
CA THR A 84 3.47 7.15 -26.53
C THR A 84 3.44 8.64 -26.23
N THR A 85 4.30 9.41 -26.87
CA THR A 85 4.28 10.87 -26.79
C THR A 85 4.15 11.47 -28.20
N LYS A 86 3.42 12.56 -28.31
CA LYS A 86 3.30 13.31 -29.56
C LYS A 86 4.44 14.33 -29.76
N ASP A 87 5.26 14.56 -28.73
CA ASP A 87 6.40 15.47 -28.81
C ASP A 87 7.65 14.76 -29.34
N PRO A 88 8.18 15.12 -30.54
CA PRO A 88 9.36 14.49 -31.12
C PRO A 88 10.62 14.57 -30.26
N LYS A 89 10.73 15.61 -29.41
CA LYS A 89 11.86 15.74 -28.48
C LYS A 89 11.77 14.74 -27.32
N LYS A 90 10.54 14.42 -26.90
CA LYS A 90 10.28 13.43 -25.87
C LYS A 90 10.39 11.99 -26.42
N LEU A 91 10.03 11.75 -27.69
CA LEU A 91 10.27 10.48 -28.38
C LEU A 91 11.75 10.09 -28.37
N LYS A 92 12.66 11.05 -28.62
CA LYS A 92 14.11 10.79 -28.53
C LYS A 92 14.58 10.39 -27.12
N LYS A 93 13.91 10.93 -26.07
CA LYS A 93 14.20 10.53 -24.68
C LYS A 93 13.70 9.10 -24.40
N VAL A 94 12.53 8.77 -24.93
CA VAL A 94 11.94 7.41 -24.83
C VAL A 94 12.82 6.38 -25.54
N ASP A 95 13.31 6.73 -26.73
CA ASP A 95 14.22 5.85 -27.48
C ASP A 95 15.50 5.57 -26.69
N ARG A 96 16.09 6.59 -26.06
CA ARG A 96 17.29 6.40 -25.21
C ARG A 96 17.01 5.55 -23.96
N VAL A 97 15.84 5.70 -23.36
CA VAL A 97 15.41 4.85 -22.25
C VAL A 97 15.32 3.40 -22.72
N LYS A 98 14.72 3.18 -23.89
CA LYS A 98 14.58 1.85 -24.49
C LYS A 98 15.93 1.25 -24.87
N GLU A 99 16.84 2.03 -25.48
CA GLU A 99 18.20 1.61 -25.78
C GLU A 99 18.94 1.14 -24.51
N PHE A 100 18.79 1.88 -23.41
CA PHE A 100 19.38 1.52 -22.12
C PHE A 100 18.72 0.26 -21.52
N GLU A 101 17.39 0.12 -21.65
CA GLU A 101 16.70 -1.10 -21.25
C GLU A 101 17.20 -2.32 -22.04
N ASP A 102 17.31 -2.18 -23.36
CA ASP A 102 17.77 -3.25 -24.25
C ASP A 102 19.22 -3.66 -23.94
N GLU A 103 20.11 -2.68 -23.62
CA GLU A 103 21.49 -2.95 -23.17
C GLU A 103 21.50 -3.68 -21.81
N LEU A 104 20.68 -3.22 -20.87
CA LEU A 104 20.62 -3.80 -19.54
C LEU A 104 19.97 -5.20 -19.54
N GLU A 105 18.90 -5.39 -20.35
CA GLU A 105 18.33 -6.73 -20.58
C GLU A 105 19.36 -7.70 -21.19
N LYS A 106 20.20 -7.21 -22.06
CA LYS A 106 21.27 -8.03 -22.67
C LYS A 106 22.33 -8.42 -21.66
N GLU A 107 22.79 -7.48 -20.82
CA GLU A 107 23.73 -7.78 -19.73
C GLU A 107 23.16 -8.76 -18.70
N LEU A 108 21.84 -8.70 -18.46
CA LEU A 108 21.17 -9.58 -17.50
C LEU A 108 20.86 -10.97 -18.08
N GLN A 109 20.62 -11.07 -19.41
CA GLN A 109 20.46 -12.37 -20.08
C GLN A 109 21.76 -13.16 -20.13
N GLU A 110 22.90 -12.48 -20.15
CA GLU A 110 24.22 -13.11 -20.07
C GLU A 110 24.55 -13.68 -18.66
N ASN A 111 23.79 -13.25 -17.65
CA ASN A 111 23.86 -13.73 -16.28
C ASN A 111 22.59 -14.50 -15.92
N GLU A 112 22.53 -15.81 -16.15
CA GLU A 112 21.39 -16.70 -15.87
C GLU A 112 20.83 -16.63 -14.43
N LYS A 113 21.48 -15.89 -13.54
CA LYS A 113 21.09 -15.72 -12.13
C LYS A 113 20.13 -14.57 -11.85
N TYR A 114 19.86 -13.72 -12.84
CA TYR A 114 19.06 -12.50 -12.63
C TYR A 114 17.84 -12.48 -13.54
N ARG A 115 16.67 -12.22 -12.98
CA ARG A 115 15.46 -11.96 -13.75
C ARG A 115 15.32 -10.48 -14.08
N PRO A 116 14.46 -10.19 -15.09
CA PRO A 116 14.53 -8.92 -15.81
C PRO A 116 14.40 -7.70 -14.94
N VAL A 117 15.19 -6.76 -15.31
CA VAL A 117 15.16 -5.38 -14.86
C VAL A 117 13.78 -4.78 -15.00
N ARG A 118 13.45 -4.01 -14.04
CA ARG A 118 12.21 -3.29 -14.00
C ARG A 118 12.41 -1.81 -14.21
N LEU A 119 11.62 -1.27 -15.11
CA LEU A 119 11.60 0.15 -15.38
C LEU A 119 10.59 0.86 -14.49
N GLU A 120 11.06 1.76 -13.64
CA GLU A 120 10.24 2.72 -12.93
C GLU A 120 10.17 4.01 -13.78
N ILE A 121 9.00 4.29 -14.34
CA ILE A 121 8.82 5.48 -15.18
C ILE A 121 8.27 6.62 -14.33
N ASN A 122 8.98 7.75 -14.31
CA ASN A 122 8.48 8.95 -13.68
C ASN A 122 7.26 9.50 -14.46
N PRO A 123 6.08 9.61 -13.82
CA PRO A 123 4.84 9.98 -14.50
C PRO A 123 4.77 11.42 -15.00
N HIS A 124 5.64 12.34 -14.59
CA HIS A 124 5.74 13.64 -15.28
C HIS A 124 6.08 13.50 -16.77
N LEU A 125 6.56 12.30 -17.17
CA LEU A 125 6.60 11.88 -18.57
C LEU A 125 5.26 11.28 -19.03
N LEU A 126 4.36 10.89 -18.11
CA LEU A 126 3.09 10.23 -18.41
C LEU A 126 1.94 11.21 -18.60
N ASP A 127 2.03 12.46 -18.12
CA ASP A 127 0.96 13.49 -18.29
C ASP A 127 0.58 13.73 -19.75
N GLU A 128 1.49 13.43 -20.67
CA GLU A 128 1.22 13.47 -22.10
C GLU A 128 0.74 12.13 -22.68
N MET A 129 0.72 11.08 -21.90
CA MET A 129 0.62 9.72 -22.41
C MET A 129 -0.73 9.05 -22.17
N ARG A 130 -1.69 9.67 -21.54
CA ARG A 130 -3.07 9.17 -21.31
C ARG A 130 -3.21 7.66 -21.03
N GLN A 131 -2.14 6.98 -20.68
CA GLN A 131 -2.18 5.58 -20.27
C GLN A 131 -2.03 5.48 -18.77
N ILE A 132 -3.06 4.97 -18.16
CA ILE A 132 -3.16 4.77 -16.72
C ILE A 132 -2.23 3.61 -16.35
N PRO A 133 -1.23 3.79 -15.47
CA PRO A 133 -0.44 2.69 -14.94
C PRO A 133 -1.37 1.66 -14.31
N SER A 134 -1.47 0.49 -14.91
CA SER A 134 -2.39 -0.54 -14.44
C SER A 134 -1.89 -1.95 -14.75
N GLY A 135 -2.28 -2.90 -13.92
CA GLY A 135 -2.14 -4.32 -14.17
C GLY A 135 -3.52 -4.97 -14.32
N GLN A 136 -3.68 -5.81 -15.33
CA GLN A 136 -4.85 -6.67 -15.46
C GLN A 136 -4.42 -8.12 -15.33
N PHE A 137 -5.02 -8.81 -14.36
CA PHE A 137 -4.71 -10.19 -14.00
C PHE A 137 -5.90 -11.07 -14.34
N PHE A 138 -5.64 -12.15 -15.07
CA PHE A 138 -6.64 -13.10 -15.53
C PHE A 138 -6.52 -14.43 -14.81
N PHE A 139 -7.67 -15.06 -14.53
CA PHE A 139 -7.76 -16.30 -13.77
C PHE A 139 -8.52 -17.38 -14.52
N ASN A 140 -8.29 -18.65 -14.16
CA ASN A 140 -9.07 -19.74 -14.70
C ASN A 140 -10.51 -19.72 -14.14
N ASN A 141 -11.49 -19.85 -15.01
CA ASN A 141 -12.90 -19.85 -14.66
C ASN A 141 -13.38 -21.26 -14.26
N ASN A 142 -12.77 -21.82 -13.23
CA ASN A 142 -13.17 -23.12 -12.66
C ASN A 142 -14.13 -23.01 -11.48
N ASN A 143 -14.23 -21.84 -10.87
CA ASN A 143 -15.17 -21.48 -9.80
C ASN A 143 -15.67 -20.05 -10.01
N GLU A 144 -16.89 -19.78 -9.57
CA GLU A 144 -17.55 -18.49 -9.79
C GLU A 144 -16.99 -17.37 -8.89
N THR A 145 -16.24 -17.71 -7.82
CA THR A 145 -15.71 -16.75 -6.87
C THR A 145 -14.19 -16.63 -6.95
N LEU A 146 -13.71 -15.40 -6.76
CA LEU A 146 -12.31 -15.06 -6.55
C LEU A 146 -12.21 -14.22 -5.28
N GLU A 147 -11.41 -14.64 -4.33
CA GLU A 147 -11.06 -13.83 -3.18
C GLU A 147 -9.71 -13.16 -3.41
N VAL A 148 -9.61 -11.90 -2.99
CA VAL A 148 -8.41 -11.07 -3.16
C VAL A 148 -8.10 -10.42 -1.82
N LYS A 149 -6.94 -10.71 -1.25
CA LYS A 149 -6.45 -10.14 0.00
C LYS A 149 -5.45 -9.06 -0.31
N VAL A 150 -5.65 -7.87 0.26
CA VAL A 150 -4.84 -6.68 -0.02
C VAL A 150 -4.31 -6.11 1.29
N ALA A 151 -3.01 -5.90 1.38
CA ALA A 151 -2.38 -5.16 2.46
C ALA A 151 -1.60 -3.96 1.91
N LEU A 152 -1.54 -2.91 2.72
CA LEU A 152 -0.83 -1.68 2.41
C LEU A 152 0.24 -1.41 3.47
N SER A 153 1.30 -0.70 3.07
CA SER A 153 2.33 -0.18 3.95
C SER A 153 2.76 1.21 3.50
N SER A 154 3.19 2.05 4.42
CA SER A 154 3.88 3.30 4.11
C SER A 154 5.40 3.13 4.02
N VAL A 155 5.93 1.95 4.37
CA VAL A 155 7.35 1.71 4.58
C VAL A 155 7.99 0.99 3.40
N SER A 156 7.51 -0.21 3.09
CA SER A 156 8.09 -1.07 2.05
C SER A 156 7.12 -2.15 1.58
N GLU A 157 7.47 -2.81 0.47
CA GLU A 157 6.76 -4.00 -0.01
C GLU A 157 6.89 -5.17 0.98
N ASP A 158 8.05 -5.31 1.62
CA ASP A 158 8.28 -6.31 2.67
C ASP A 158 7.31 -6.14 3.84
N ASN A 159 7.14 -4.89 4.31
CA ASN A 159 6.16 -4.60 5.36
C ASN A 159 4.71 -4.85 4.89
N ALA A 160 4.39 -4.58 3.62
CA ALA A 160 3.09 -4.91 3.07
C ALA A 160 2.86 -6.43 3.03
N LEU A 161 3.88 -7.23 2.73
CA LEU A 161 3.83 -8.69 2.82
C LEU A 161 3.64 -9.17 4.26
N GLU A 162 4.34 -8.58 5.24
CA GLU A 162 4.15 -8.88 6.67
C GLU A 162 2.72 -8.54 7.13
N ASN A 163 2.18 -7.39 6.69
CA ASN A 163 0.79 -7.01 6.95
C ASN A 163 -0.21 -7.99 6.31
N LEU A 164 0.15 -8.57 5.16
CA LEU A 164 -0.64 -9.59 4.47
C LEU A 164 -0.62 -10.95 5.19
N GLY A 165 0.36 -11.20 6.06
CA GLY A 165 0.53 -12.43 6.82
C GLY A 165 1.65 -13.34 6.29
N PHE A 166 2.60 -12.78 5.56
CA PHE A 166 3.84 -13.48 5.21
C PHE A 166 4.93 -13.14 6.23
N GLU A 167 5.79 -14.08 6.55
CA GLU A 167 6.99 -13.85 7.34
C GLU A 167 8.23 -13.88 6.45
N LYS A 168 9.11 -12.91 6.68
CA LYS A 168 10.43 -12.90 6.04
C LYS A 168 11.28 -14.00 6.68
N MET A 169 11.65 -14.99 5.90
CA MET A 169 12.67 -15.95 6.31
C MET A 169 14.03 -15.29 6.21
N VAL A 170 14.57 -14.87 7.34
CA VAL A 170 15.92 -14.29 7.42
C VAL A 170 16.92 -15.44 7.44
N ASP A 171 17.44 -15.82 6.29
CA ASP A 171 18.70 -16.57 6.22
C ASP A 171 19.85 -15.55 6.26
N THR A 172 20.20 -15.11 7.48
CA THR A 172 21.23 -14.09 7.72
C THR A 172 22.64 -14.60 7.47
N ASP A 173 22.85 -15.90 7.27
CA ASP A 173 24.17 -16.52 7.23
C ASP A 173 24.58 -17.06 5.85
N ASP A 174 23.74 -16.98 4.81
CA ASP A 174 24.15 -17.34 3.46
C ASP A 174 25.07 -16.24 2.88
N PRO A 175 26.37 -16.55 2.62
CA PRO A 175 27.31 -15.62 2.00
C PRO A 175 26.85 -15.12 0.63
N LYS A 176 26.01 -15.90 -0.08
CA LYS A 176 25.44 -15.51 -1.37
C LYS A 176 24.43 -14.38 -1.21
N THR A 177 23.60 -14.40 -0.17
CA THR A 177 22.61 -13.34 0.12
C THR A 177 23.31 -12.00 0.39
N ARG A 178 24.44 -11.99 1.11
CA ARG A 178 25.26 -10.78 1.33
C ARG A 178 25.88 -10.25 0.04
N GLN A 179 26.47 -11.13 -0.76
CA GLN A 179 27.09 -10.74 -2.03
C GLN A 179 26.08 -10.16 -3.03
N PHE A 180 24.84 -10.64 -2.97
CA PHE A 180 23.74 -10.15 -3.79
C PHE A 180 23.16 -8.81 -3.32
N ALA A 181 23.04 -8.60 -2.01
CA ALA A 181 22.62 -7.30 -1.46
C ALA A 181 23.61 -6.20 -1.87
N ASP A 182 24.91 -6.47 -1.76
CA ASP A 182 25.98 -5.55 -2.20
C ASP A 182 25.96 -5.29 -3.71
N PHE A 183 25.54 -6.27 -4.51
CA PHE A 183 25.41 -6.12 -5.95
C PHE A 183 24.15 -5.34 -6.33
N ALA A 184 23.01 -5.61 -5.69
CA ALA A 184 21.75 -4.91 -5.92
C ALA A 184 21.88 -3.41 -5.62
N ASP A 185 22.59 -3.05 -4.55
CA ASP A 185 22.89 -1.65 -4.21
C ASP A 185 23.78 -0.96 -5.26
N LYS A 186 24.67 -1.70 -5.92
CA LYS A 186 25.53 -1.19 -7.00
C LYS A 186 24.83 -1.10 -8.34
N ALA A 187 23.80 -1.92 -8.56
CA ALA A 187 23.06 -2.02 -9.81
C ALA A 187 21.83 -1.11 -9.86
N ILE A 188 21.59 -0.31 -8.82
CA ILE A 188 20.56 0.74 -8.84
C ILE A 188 21.09 1.89 -9.70
N GLY A 189 20.62 1.97 -10.94
CA GLY A 189 20.86 3.09 -11.84
C GLY A 189 19.68 4.07 -11.82
N SER A 190 19.95 5.36 -11.69
CA SER A 190 18.98 6.39 -11.98
C SER A 190 19.43 7.18 -13.19
N PHE A 191 18.54 7.38 -14.16
CA PHE A 191 18.79 8.26 -15.29
C PHE A 191 18.14 9.61 -15.03
N LYS A 192 18.97 10.68 -15.04
CA LYS A 192 18.50 12.05 -14.86
C LYS A 192 18.70 12.83 -16.14
N TYR A 193 17.68 13.56 -16.58
CA TYR A 193 17.76 14.49 -17.68
C TYR A 193 17.29 15.87 -17.24
N GLU A 194 18.13 16.88 -17.42
CA GLU A 194 17.88 18.26 -16.96
C GLU A 194 17.50 18.35 -15.46
N GLY A 195 18.07 17.47 -14.63
CA GLY A 195 17.81 17.44 -13.19
C GLY A 195 16.56 16.66 -12.77
N VAL A 196 15.77 16.20 -13.73
CA VAL A 196 14.58 15.39 -13.47
C VAL A 196 14.94 13.91 -13.58
N GLU A 197 14.57 13.12 -12.57
CA GLU A 197 14.71 11.67 -12.62
C GLU A 197 13.66 11.10 -13.55
N LEU A 198 14.10 10.55 -14.70
CA LEU A 198 13.21 10.03 -15.74
C LEU A 198 12.80 8.60 -15.48
N PHE A 199 13.70 7.82 -14.93
CA PHE A 199 13.43 6.47 -14.48
C PHE A 199 14.47 6.03 -13.45
N ARG A 200 14.08 5.07 -12.65
CA ARG A 200 14.94 4.36 -11.73
C ARG A 200 14.93 2.90 -12.14
N THR A 201 16.08 2.33 -12.41
CA THR A 201 16.22 0.92 -12.70
C THR A 201 16.58 0.19 -11.42
N ARG A 202 15.83 -0.80 -11.07
CA ARG A 202 16.12 -1.71 -9.97
C ARG A 202 16.28 -3.11 -10.52
N ILE A 203 17.42 -3.73 -10.26
CA ILE A 203 17.61 -5.16 -10.51
C ILE A 203 16.98 -5.89 -9.35
N GLU A 204 15.95 -6.66 -9.62
CA GLU A 204 15.33 -7.49 -8.60
C GLU A 204 15.85 -8.91 -8.71
N MET A 205 16.25 -9.42 -7.56
CA MET A 205 16.69 -10.80 -7.42
C MET A 205 15.48 -11.73 -7.57
N THR A 206 15.72 -12.89 -8.15
CA THR A 206 14.70 -13.93 -8.31
C THR A 206 14.09 -14.33 -6.97
N SER A 207 12.93 -15.00 -7.02
CA SER A 207 12.21 -15.55 -5.87
C SER A 207 13.05 -16.39 -4.89
N GLU A 208 14.24 -16.81 -5.29
CA GLU A 208 15.18 -17.54 -4.44
C GLU A 208 15.85 -16.67 -3.37
N SER A 209 15.82 -15.34 -3.50
CA SER A 209 16.45 -14.42 -2.54
C SER A 209 15.48 -13.73 -1.60
N ARG A 210 14.19 -13.71 -1.92
CA ARG A 210 13.11 -13.28 -1.02
C ARG A 210 12.38 -14.51 -0.51
N HIS A 211 12.90 -15.15 0.51
CA HIS A 211 12.19 -16.24 1.17
C HIS A 211 11.12 -15.66 2.11
N PHE A 212 9.94 -15.40 1.56
CA PHE A 212 8.74 -15.21 2.35
C PHE A 212 7.99 -16.53 2.45
N GLN A 213 7.79 -17.01 3.66
CA GLN A 213 6.91 -18.12 3.91
C GLN A 213 5.54 -17.54 4.31
N GLN A 214 4.50 -17.94 3.58
CA GLN A 214 3.16 -17.74 4.09
C GLN A 214 3.06 -18.53 5.40
N ILE A 215 2.84 -17.83 6.50
CA ILE A 215 2.51 -18.50 7.74
C ILE A 215 1.15 -19.15 7.49
N ALA A 216 1.09 -20.45 7.61
CA ALA A 216 -0.17 -21.18 7.71
C ALA A 216 -0.82 -20.82 9.06
N ASP A 217 -0.98 -19.53 9.31
CA ASP A 217 -1.53 -18.97 10.52
C ASP A 217 -3.03 -18.77 10.31
N GLU A 218 -3.81 -19.41 11.15
CA GLU A 218 -5.25 -19.21 11.20
C GLU A 218 -5.63 -17.74 11.49
N SER A 219 -4.68 -16.93 11.95
CA SER A 219 -4.88 -15.50 12.23
C SER A 219 -4.95 -14.61 10.98
N HIS A 220 -4.45 -15.09 9.83
CA HIS A 220 -4.44 -14.32 8.57
C HIS A 220 -5.00 -15.10 7.37
N PRO A 221 -6.20 -15.67 7.46
CA PRO A 221 -6.71 -16.52 6.39
C PRO A 221 -7.08 -15.72 5.14
N LEU A 222 -6.79 -16.27 3.96
CA LEU A 222 -7.45 -15.87 2.72
C LEU A 222 -8.85 -16.52 2.70
N ASN A 223 -9.72 -16.06 3.59
CA ASN A 223 -11.09 -16.53 3.77
C ASN A 223 -11.98 -15.37 4.19
N PHE A 224 -12.76 -14.91 3.26
CA PHE A 224 -13.66 -13.76 3.45
C PHE A 224 -14.56 -13.89 4.68
N ASN A 225 -15.19 -15.06 4.88
CA ASN A 225 -16.14 -15.24 5.97
C ASN A 225 -15.47 -15.16 7.34
N LYS A 226 -14.30 -15.79 7.51
CA LYS A 226 -13.54 -15.70 8.78
C LYS A 226 -13.13 -14.26 9.08
N VAL A 227 -12.65 -13.52 8.08
CA VAL A 227 -12.26 -12.11 8.26
C VAL A 227 -13.47 -11.24 8.58
N LYS A 228 -14.60 -11.47 7.91
CA LYS A 228 -15.87 -10.78 8.20
C LYS A 228 -16.35 -11.02 9.63
N GLU A 229 -16.37 -12.27 10.08
CA GLU A 229 -16.77 -12.62 11.44
C GLU A 229 -15.87 -11.99 12.50
N GLU A 230 -14.56 -11.97 12.25
CA GLU A 230 -13.62 -11.31 13.15
C GLU A 230 -13.82 -9.80 13.19
N ALA A 231 -14.00 -9.16 12.04
CA ALA A 231 -14.31 -7.73 11.96
C ALA A 231 -15.59 -7.39 12.72
N GLN A 232 -16.64 -8.21 12.57
CA GLN A 232 -17.90 -8.03 13.29
C GLN A 232 -17.70 -8.13 14.81
N ARG A 233 -16.93 -9.15 15.28
CA ARG A 233 -16.64 -9.30 16.72
C ARG A 233 -15.86 -8.12 17.28
N GLN A 234 -14.89 -7.60 16.54
CA GLN A 234 -14.10 -6.43 16.97
C GLN A 234 -14.96 -5.18 17.06
N TRP A 235 -15.81 -4.91 16.06
CA TRP A 235 -16.75 -3.81 16.08
C TRP A 235 -17.79 -3.95 17.19
N GLU A 236 -18.35 -5.11 17.40
CA GLU A 236 -19.28 -5.39 18.49
C GLU A 236 -18.64 -5.11 19.84
N LYS A 237 -17.41 -5.58 20.08
CA LYS A 237 -16.66 -5.27 21.29
C LYS A 237 -16.45 -3.77 21.49
N THR A 238 -16.11 -3.05 20.43
CA THR A 238 -15.85 -1.61 20.48
C THR A 238 -17.14 -0.83 20.76
N LEU A 239 -18.21 -1.12 20.03
CA LEU A 239 -19.50 -0.43 20.18
C LEU A 239 -20.19 -0.76 21.50
N SER A 240 -19.93 -1.94 22.07
CA SER A 240 -20.44 -2.34 23.39
C SER A 240 -19.80 -1.59 24.57
N SER A 241 -18.83 -0.70 24.31
CA SER A 241 -18.29 0.19 25.35
C SER A 241 -19.33 1.10 25.98
N ILE A 242 -20.44 1.36 25.27
CA ILE A 242 -21.62 2.06 25.78
C ILE A 242 -22.86 1.19 25.49
N VAL A 243 -23.62 0.90 26.50
CA VAL A 243 -24.89 0.18 26.36
C VAL A 243 -26.05 1.17 26.49
N VAL A 244 -26.86 1.22 25.45
CA VAL A 244 -28.04 2.10 25.41
C VAL A 244 -29.33 1.29 25.54
N GLU A 245 -30.12 1.61 26.55
CA GLU A 245 -31.46 1.07 26.73
C GLU A 245 -32.50 2.13 26.38
N THR A 246 -33.33 1.82 25.42
CA THR A 246 -34.42 2.71 24.96
C THR A 246 -35.54 1.86 24.36
N PRO A 247 -36.81 2.24 24.58
CA PRO A 247 -37.96 1.58 23.94
C PRO A 247 -38.12 1.96 22.46
N VAL A 248 -37.27 2.86 21.93
CA VAL A 248 -37.35 3.38 20.55
C VAL A 248 -36.15 2.88 19.74
N ASP A 249 -36.35 1.86 18.92
CA ASP A 249 -35.29 1.23 18.13
C ASP A 249 -34.51 2.19 17.21
N SER A 250 -35.22 3.19 16.64
CA SER A 250 -34.58 4.19 15.78
C SER A 250 -33.52 5.04 16.53
N LEU A 251 -33.78 5.38 17.80
CA LEU A 251 -32.79 6.10 18.62
C LEU A 251 -31.59 5.25 18.91
N LYS A 252 -31.78 3.96 19.15
CA LYS A 252 -30.66 3.00 19.32
C LYS A 252 -29.82 2.91 18.05
N THR A 253 -30.47 2.79 16.90
CA THR A 253 -29.78 2.76 15.59
C THR A 253 -28.98 4.05 15.34
N ILE A 254 -29.59 5.22 15.58
CA ILE A 254 -28.90 6.52 15.41
C ILE A 254 -27.69 6.60 16.33
N PHE A 255 -27.82 6.20 17.60
CA PHE A 255 -26.72 6.25 18.55
C PHE A 255 -25.54 5.39 18.14
N TYR A 256 -25.76 4.11 17.81
CA TYR A 256 -24.65 3.22 17.43
C TYR A 256 -24.06 3.56 16.08
N THR A 257 -24.84 4.10 15.14
CA THR A 257 -24.34 4.64 13.88
C THR A 257 -23.42 5.84 14.14
N ALA A 258 -23.81 6.76 15.01
CA ALA A 258 -22.96 7.90 15.38
C ALA A 258 -21.68 7.46 16.12
N LEU A 259 -21.79 6.51 17.04
CA LEU A 259 -20.64 5.96 17.75
C LEU A 259 -19.66 5.23 16.79
N TYR A 260 -20.18 4.53 15.79
CA TYR A 260 -19.38 3.93 14.73
C TYR A 260 -18.63 5.01 13.91
N HIS A 261 -19.35 6.05 13.46
CA HIS A 261 -18.74 7.13 12.69
C HIS A 261 -17.65 7.88 13.45
N ALA A 262 -17.82 8.08 14.76
CA ALA A 262 -16.82 8.70 15.63
C ALA A 262 -15.51 7.86 15.78
N GLN A 263 -15.46 6.66 15.22
CA GLN A 263 -14.29 5.78 15.30
C GLN A 263 -13.72 5.41 13.93
N VAL A 264 -14.16 6.07 12.87
CA VAL A 264 -13.66 5.82 11.51
C VAL A 264 -12.31 6.52 11.27
N ALA A 265 -12.08 7.66 11.92
CA ALA A 265 -10.82 8.41 11.92
C ALA A 265 -10.42 8.74 13.36
N PRO A 266 -9.12 8.95 13.65
CA PRO A 266 -7.98 8.76 12.77
C PRO A 266 -7.76 7.29 12.40
N VAL A 267 -7.04 7.05 11.29
CA VAL A 267 -6.81 5.70 10.79
C VAL A 267 -5.46 5.16 11.25
N THR A 268 -5.39 3.85 11.48
CA THR A 268 -4.15 3.15 11.74
C THR A 268 -3.17 3.34 10.58
N PHE A 269 -1.94 3.74 10.89
CA PHE A 269 -0.93 4.07 9.89
C PHE A 269 0.34 3.22 10.00
N SER A 270 0.74 2.79 11.22
CA SER A 270 1.88 1.89 11.38
C SER A 270 1.58 0.47 10.88
N ASP A 271 2.60 -0.19 10.38
CA ASP A 271 2.59 -1.59 9.97
C ASP A 271 2.48 -2.55 11.18
N LYS A 272 2.36 -3.85 10.91
CA LYS A 272 2.29 -4.90 11.94
C LYS A 272 3.48 -4.87 12.89
N ASN A 273 4.66 -4.59 12.37
CA ASN A 273 5.92 -4.47 13.15
C ASN A 273 6.08 -3.10 13.85
N GLY A 274 5.10 -2.22 13.75
CA GLY A 274 5.10 -0.89 14.38
C GLY A 274 5.80 0.20 13.57
N GLN A 275 6.39 -0.11 12.42
CA GLN A 275 7.05 0.87 11.57
C GLN A 275 6.05 1.75 10.82
N PHE A 276 6.43 2.99 10.55
CA PHE A 276 5.69 3.93 9.71
C PHE A 276 6.61 5.00 9.13
N ARG A 277 6.22 5.60 8.02
CA ARG A 277 7.01 6.63 7.32
C ARG A 277 6.58 8.02 7.73
N LEU A 278 7.56 8.87 8.00
CA LEU A 278 7.40 10.30 8.19
C LEU A 278 7.57 11.04 6.84
N GLN A 279 7.15 12.31 6.78
CA GLN A 279 7.16 13.11 5.55
C GLN A 279 8.56 13.30 4.96
N ASN A 280 9.62 13.31 5.78
CA ASN A 280 11.02 13.41 5.37
C ASN A 280 11.63 12.07 4.93
N ASP A 281 10.80 11.05 4.70
CA ASP A 281 11.18 9.67 4.35
C ASP A 281 11.87 8.85 5.47
N GLU A 282 12.03 9.40 6.66
CA GLU A 282 12.50 8.61 7.81
C GLU A 282 11.46 7.56 8.21
N ILE A 283 11.94 6.38 8.57
CA ILE A 283 11.11 5.32 9.13
C ILE A 283 11.19 5.42 10.65
N ALA A 284 10.04 5.67 11.26
CA ALA A 284 9.86 5.71 12.69
C ALA A 284 9.30 4.39 13.22
N GLN A 285 9.50 4.16 14.52
CA GLN A 285 8.99 3.02 15.26
C GLN A 285 7.98 3.49 16.29
N ALA A 286 6.75 3.00 16.22
CA ALA A 286 5.73 3.27 17.23
C ALA A 286 5.89 2.31 18.44
N GLU A 287 5.73 2.83 19.64
CA GLU A 287 5.62 2.01 20.87
C GLU A 287 4.26 1.30 20.99
N GLY A 288 3.24 1.83 20.29
CA GLY A 288 1.90 1.28 20.16
C GLY A 288 1.47 1.30 18.70
N THR A 289 0.34 1.92 18.42
CA THR A 289 -0.15 2.12 17.05
C THR A 289 0.07 3.56 16.62
N ALA A 290 0.76 3.79 15.50
CA ALA A 290 0.76 5.12 14.90
C ALA A 290 -0.50 5.35 14.07
N TYR A 291 -1.01 6.58 14.17
CA TYR A 291 -2.21 7.03 13.47
C TYR A 291 -1.90 8.16 12.49
N SER A 292 -2.67 8.24 11.42
CA SER A 292 -2.71 9.34 10.46
C SER A 292 -4.16 9.78 10.22
N THR A 293 -4.34 10.73 9.34
CA THR A 293 -5.65 11.36 9.10
C THR A 293 -6.13 12.09 10.36
N LEU A 294 -5.20 12.83 10.98
CA LEU A 294 -5.47 13.64 12.16
C LEU A 294 -6.02 14.97 11.72
N SER A 295 -7.28 15.25 12.05
CA SER A 295 -7.95 16.54 11.82
C SER A 295 -8.34 17.16 13.16
N LEU A 296 -7.37 17.77 13.86
CA LEU A 296 -7.57 18.21 15.24
C LEU A 296 -8.61 19.31 15.38
N TRP A 297 -8.72 20.19 14.37
CA TRP A 297 -9.71 21.26 14.39
C TRP A 297 -11.17 20.76 14.24
N ASP A 298 -11.38 19.54 13.72
CA ASP A 298 -12.69 18.86 13.73
C ASP A 298 -12.94 18.14 15.05
N THR A 299 -11.95 17.37 15.52
CA THR A 299 -12.15 16.31 16.51
C THR A 299 -11.98 16.76 17.96
N PHE A 300 -11.38 17.96 18.20
CA PHE A 300 -11.05 18.44 19.54
C PHE A 300 -12.28 18.67 20.43
N ARG A 301 -13.42 18.99 19.84
CA ARG A 301 -14.63 19.39 20.60
C ARG A 301 -15.30 18.23 21.30
N ALA A 302 -15.41 17.06 20.66
CA ALA A 302 -16.18 15.94 21.19
C ALA A 302 -15.52 14.59 20.99
N GLU A 303 -14.93 14.32 19.84
CA GLU A 303 -14.39 13.00 19.50
C GLU A 303 -13.20 12.62 20.38
N HIS A 304 -12.16 13.46 20.48
CA HIS A 304 -11.04 13.18 21.37
C HIS A 304 -11.43 13.09 22.85
N PRO A 305 -12.28 13.96 23.41
CA PRO A 305 -12.84 13.75 24.75
C PRO A 305 -13.55 12.40 24.90
N LEU A 306 -14.37 11.99 23.90
CA LEU A 306 -15.04 10.70 23.92
C LEU A 306 -14.04 9.53 23.89
N LEU A 307 -13.06 9.56 22.98
CA LEU A 307 -12.01 8.54 22.89
C LEU A 307 -11.19 8.45 24.18
N THR A 308 -10.92 9.57 24.84
CA THR A 308 -10.22 9.61 26.12
C THR A 308 -10.97 8.84 27.21
N LEU A 309 -12.28 8.88 27.19
CA LEU A 309 -13.13 8.15 28.15
C LEU A 309 -13.26 6.66 27.77
N LEU A 310 -13.45 6.35 26.50
CA LEU A 310 -13.78 5.00 26.05
C LEU A 310 -12.55 4.16 25.70
N GLN A 311 -11.50 4.80 25.18
CA GLN A 311 -10.32 4.17 24.61
C GLN A 311 -9.02 4.90 25.00
N PRO A 312 -8.66 4.98 26.29
CA PRO A 312 -7.52 5.77 26.75
C PRO A 312 -6.18 5.33 26.11
N LYS A 313 -6.04 4.04 25.75
CA LYS A 313 -4.85 3.54 25.06
C LYS A 313 -4.77 4.12 23.64
N VAL A 314 -5.87 4.13 22.89
CA VAL A 314 -5.92 4.74 21.54
C VAL A 314 -5.59 6.23 21.61
N THR A 315 -6.09 6.93 22.61
CA THR A 315 -5.76 8.34 22.84
C THR A 315 -4.27 8.56 23.09
N ALA A 316 -3.64 7.72 23.91
CA ALA A 316 -2.19 7.78 24.13
C ALA A 316 -1.40 7.52 22.83
N ASP A 317 -1.79 6.54 22.04
CA ASP A 317 -1.17 6.22 20.76
C ASP A 317 -1.34 7.36 19.74
N ILE A 318 -2.48 8.04 19.73
CA ILE A 318 -2.72 9.25 18.90
C ILE A 318 -1.77 10.39 19.33
N ILE A 319 -1.62 10.63 20.63
CA ILE A 319 -0.69 11.66 21.15
C ILE A 319 0.76 11.33 20.78
N ASN A 320 1.17 10.07 20.90
CA ASN A 320 2.51 9.63 20.51
C ASN A 320 2.74 9.81 19.00
N SER A 321 1.72 9.58 18.17
CA SER A 321 1.78 9.84 16.73
C SER A 321 2.01 11.33 16.43
N MET A 322 1.32 12.23 17.15
CA MET A 322 1.54 13.68 17.03
C MET A 322 2.93 14.09 17.49
N LEU A 323 3.46 13.47 18.54
CA LEU A 323 4.83 13.75 19.04
C LEU A 323 5.89 13.27 18.05
N ALA A 324 5.71 12.11 17.42
CA ALA A 324 6.59 11.64 16.36
C ALA A 324 6.60 12.62 15.17
N TYR A 325 5.44 13.11 14.78
CA TYR A 325 5.31 14.16 13.78
C TYR A 325 6.07 15.45 14.19
N TYR A 326 5.89 15.89 15.44
CA TYR A 326 6.58 17.07 15.98
C TYR A 326 8.11 16.96 15.91
N GLN A 327 8.67 15.77 16.10
CA GLN A 327 10.12 15.58 16.04
C GLN A 327 10.70 15.97 14.68
N VAL A 328 9.96 15.77 13.59
CA VAL A 328 10.38 16.16 12.22
C VAL A 328 10.04 17.62 11.93
N HIS A 329 8.80 18.01 12.16
CA HIS A 329 8.25 19.28 11.69
C HIS A 329 8.47 20.44 12.67
N LYS A 330 8.79 20.14 13.96
CA LYS A 330 8.93 21.10 15.07
C LYS A 330 7.65 21.88 15.39
N VAL A 331 6.53 21.46 14.84
CA VAL A 331 5.17 21.91 15.11
C VAL A 331 4.26 20.69 15.24
N LEU A 332 3.17 20.81 15.98
CA LEU A 332 2.15 19.77 16.01
C LEU A 332 1.38 19.74 14.69
N PRO A 333 0.82 18.58 14.29
CA PRO A 333 0.10 18.47 13.03
C PRO A 333 -1.18 19.31 13.04
N VAL A 334 -1.51 19.87 11.88
CA VAL A 334 -2.80 20.53 11.61
C VAL A 334 -3.77 19.51 11.00
N TRP A 335 -3.35 18.91 9.88
CA TRP A 335 -4.12 17.87 9.21
C TRP A 335 -3.19 16.90 8.47
N THR A 336 -3.02 15.70 9.00
CA THR A 336 -2.12 14.72 8.40
C THR A 336 -2.84 13.81 7.43
N LEU A 337 -2.25 13.57 6.27
CA LEU A 337 -2.68 12.57 5.31
C LEU A 337 -1.51 11.64 5.00
N TYR A 338 -1.66 10.38 5.37
CA TYR A 338 -0.65 9.35 5.11
C TYR A 338 0.76 9.75 5.56
N GLY A 339 0.88 10.27 6.79
CA GLY A 339 2.14 10.71 7.40
C GLY A 339 2.63 12.09 6.95
N ASN A 340 1.95 12.75 6.02
CA ASN A 340 2.29 14.07 5.53
C ASN A 340 1.41 15.16 6.13
N GLU A 341 1.97 16.35 6.37
CA GLU A 341 1.19 17.56 6.65
C GLU A 341 0.58 18.11 5.38
N THR A 342 -0.69 18.42 5.42
CA THR A 342 -1.39 19.00 4.27
C THR A 342 -1.66 20.48 4.42
N ASN A 343 -1.48 21.04 5.61
CA ASN A 343 -1.83 22.42 5.97
C ASN A 343 -3.27 22.78 5.62
N THR A 344 -4.16 21.79 5.64
CA THR A 344 -5.55 21.97 5.26
C THR A 344 -6.31 22.65 6.39
N MET A 345 -6.84 23.84 6.08
CA MET A 345 -7.72 24.63 6.94
C MET A 345 -7.24 24.71 8.40
N THR A 346 -6.36 25.64 8.65
CA THR A 346 -6.01 26.03 10.02
C THR A 346 -7.18 26.72 10.67
N GLY A 347 -7.66 26.15 11.75
CA GLY A 347 -8.71 26.76 12.59
C GLY A 347 -8.14 27.85 13.49
#